data_80f489233b2bb34c48061f4faa03e383
#
_entry.id   80f489233b2bb34c48061f4faa03e383
#
_cell.length_a   1.000
_cell.length_b   1.000
_cell.length_c   1.000
_cell.angle_alpha   90.00
_cell.angle_beta   90.00
_cell.angle_gamma   90.00
#
_symmetry.space_group_name_H-M   'P 1'
#
loop_
_entity.id
_entity.type
_entity.pdbx_description
1 polymer ?
#
loop_
_entity_poly.entity_id
_entity_poly.type
_entity_poly.pdbx_seq_one_letter_code
_entity_poly.pdbx_strand_id
1 'polypeptide(L)'
;MKRIPFYVALAVLCLAMTDCTSKKKMEIKMKPYPQTAKVDVSDNYHGTVVADPYRWLEDDNSAETAAWVAAENEVTFDYLSQIPYRPAIDERLTELWNYEKIGAPTKVGDRYFYFRNDGLQNQSVLYMLDSLDDPQPEVFLDPNALSADGTAALNSVAFSEDGKYMAYGIARSGSDWVEIFVKEVPTGRVLDDVIRWVKFSGANWSADSKGFYYRGYEEPAKGSELSGQNQFQKVYYHRLGTPQSEDEIIYADPLHPLRYYDGFDDGDTGKYLFVSVSEGTSGTQLMYKRTGVREPFR
;
A
#
# COMPACT_ATOMS: atom_id res chain seq x y z
N MET A 1 -2.50 32.22 -78.24
CA MET A 1 -2.56 31.90 -76.79
C MET A 1 -3.96 31.43 -76.46
N LYS A 2 -4.17 30.12 -76.25
CA LYS A 2 -5.50 29.53 -75.96
C LYS A 2 -5.76 29.68 -74.43
N ARG A 3 -6.79 30.43 -74.06
CA ARG A 3 -7.28 30.58 -72.70
C ARG A 3 -7.90 29.26 -72.25
N ILE A 4 -7.25 28.55 -71.26
CA ILE A 4 -7.83 27.41 -70.56
C ILE A 4 -8.99 27.98 -69.74
N PRO A 5 -10.23 27.49 -69.90
CA PRO A 5 -11.38 28.05 -69.20
C PRO A 5 -11.22 27.84 -67.67
N PHE A 6 -11.42 28.89 -66.91
CA PHE A 6 -11.32 28.99 -65.44
C PHE A 6 -12.08 27.87 -64.69
N TYR A 7 -13.11 27.31 -65.32
CA TYR A 7 -13.93 26.23 -64.76
C TYR A 7 -13.19 24.87 -64.64
N VAL A 8 -12.19 24.61 -65.50
CA VAL A 8 -11.40 23.35 -65.40
C VAL A 8 -10.44 23.41 -64.22
N ALA A 9 -9.89 24.56 -63.90
CA ALA A 9 -9.03 24.75 -62.73
C ALA A 9 -9.82 24.65 -61.41
N LEU A 10 -11.08 25.11 -61.37
CA LEU A 10 -11.96 25.04 -60.21
C LEU A 10 -12.41 23.59 -59.93
N ALA A 11 -12.68 22.80 -61.02
CA ALA A 11 -13.05 21.38 -60.87
C ALA A 11 -11.92 20.51 -60.34
N VAL A 12 -10.66 20.78 -60.71
CA VAL A 12 -9.47 20.07 -60.18
C VAL A 12 -9.20 20.45 -58.73
N LEU A 13 -9.48 21.70 -58.33
CA LEU A 13 -9.30 22.14 -56.94
C LEU A 13 -10.38 21.55 -56.02
N CYS A 14 -11.60 21.32 -56.50
CA CYS A 14 -12.65 20.64 -55.73
C CYS A 14 -12.40 19.13 -55.56
N LEU A 15 -11.71 18.47 -56.49
CA LEU A 15 -11.33 17.05 -56.38
C LEU A 15 -10.18 16.82 -55.42
N ALA A 16 -9.34 17.82 -55.16
CA ALA A 16 -8.26 17.75 -54.20
C ALA A 16 -8.70 17.92 -52.73
N MET A 17 -9.95 18.39 -52.47
CA MET A 17 -10.48 18.58 -51.09
C MET A 17 -11.37 17.43 -50.61
N THR A 18 -11.50 16.33 -51.35
CA THR A 18 -12.31 15.19 -50.96
C THR A 18 -11.50 14.06 -50.36
N ASP A 19 -10.22 14.27 -50.05
CA ASP A 19 -9.47 13.35 -49.20
C ASP A 19 -9.72 13.67 -47.72
N CYS A 20 -11.00 13.74 -47.39
CA CYS A 20 -11.45 13.55 -46.04
C CYS A 20 -11.23 12.04 -45.76
N THR A 21 -10.02 11.68 -45.37
CA THR A 21 -9.75 10.36 -44.81
C THR A 21 -10.78 10.12 -43.71
N SER A 22 -11.83 9.38 -44.09
CA SER A 22 -12.79 8.88 -43.12
C SER A 22 -11.94 8.06 -42.12
N LYS A 23 -11.62 8.66 -40.98
CA LYS A 23 -11.01 7.94 -39.86
C LYS A 23 -11.96 6.78 -39.64
N LYS A 24 -11.56 5.59 -40.11
CA LYS A 24 -12.32 4.37 -39.90
C LYS A 24 -12.58 4.30 -38.40
N LYS A 25 -13.85 4.48 -38.02
CA LYS A 25 -14.22 4.45 -36.61
C LYS A 25 -13.80 3.10 -36.09
N MET A 26 -12.88 3.09 -35.12
CA MET A 26 -12.40 1.87 -34.54
C MET A 26 -13.58 1.19 -33.85
N GLU A 27 -13.96 0.03 -34.33
CA GLU A 27 -15.01 -0.79 -33.75
C GLU A 27 -14.37 -1.87 -32.90
N ILE A 28 -14.36 -1.65 -31.58
CA ILE A 28 -13.90 -2.66 -30.61
C ILE A 28 -15.06 -3.63 -30.41
N LYS A 29 -14.80 -4.92 -30.64
CA LYS A 29 -15.78 -5.98 -30.40
C LYS A 29 -15.65 -6.46 -28.96
N MET A 30 -16.72 -6.30 -28.20
CA MET A 30 -16.77 -6.76 -26.82
C MET A 30 -17.36 -8.18 -26.78
N LYS A 31 -16.67 -9.09 -26.09
CA LYS A 31 -17.22 -10.42 -25.78
C LYS A 31 -18.40 -10.26 -24.81
N PRO A 32 -19.38 -11.17 -24.82
CA PRO A 32 -20.41 -11.19 -23.77
C PRO A 32 -19.76 -11.43 -22.41
N TYR A 33 -20.30 -10.78 -21.38
CA TYR A 33 -19.90 -11.05 -20.01
C TYR A 33 -20.22 -12.51 -19.61
N PRO A 34 -19.40 -13.15 -18.80
CA PRO A 34 -19.71 -14.44 -18.19
C PRO A 34 -21.02 -14.39 -17.40
N GLN A 35 -21.76 -15.49 -17.40
CA GLN A 35 -22.97 -15.61 -16.59
C GLN A 35 -22.56 -15.80 -15.12
N THR A 36 -22.79 -14.77 -14.30
CA THR A 36 -22.52 -14.85 -12.86
C THR A 36 -23.62 -15.65 -12.18
N ALA A 37 -23.24 -16.70 -11.46
CA ALA A 37 -24.18 -17.53 -10.69
C ALA A 37 -24.85 -16.69 -9.59
N LYS A 38 -26.16 -16.92 -9.40
CA LYS A 38 -26.95 -16.32 -8.33
C LYS A 38 -27.33 -17.38 -7.30
N VAL A 39 -27.13 -17.04 -6.03
CA VAL A 39 -27.52 -17.87 -4.89
C VAL A 39 -28.66 -17.21 -4.12
N ASP A 40 -29.46 -18.02 -3.42
CA ASP A 40 -30.58 -17.53 -2.59
C ASP A 40 -30.08 -17.23 -1.18
N VAL A 41 -29.42 -16.06 -1.05
CA VAL A 41 -28.92 -15.53 0.23
C VAL A 41 -29.55 -14.17 0.47
N SER A 42 -29.91 -13.88 1.72
CA SER A 42 -30.45 -12.59 2.13
C SER A 42 -30.13 -12.28 3.58
N ASP A 43 -30.03 -11.00 3.91
CA ASP A 43 -29.88 -10.48 5.25
C ASP A 43 -31.15 -9.77 5.72
N ASN A 44 -31.37 -9.74 7.04
CA ASN A 44 -32.44 -8.96 7.65
C ASN A 44 -31.85 -7.78 8.42
N TYR A 45 -32.01 -6.58 7.84
CA TYR A 45 -31.61 -5.32 8.47
C TYR A 45 -32.82 -4.69 9.18
N HIS A 46 -32.94 -4.91 10.48
CA HIS A 46 -34.01 -4.31 11.32
C HIS A 46 -35.43 -4.58 10.79
N GLY A 47 -35.68 -5.80 10.28
CA GLY A 47 -36.97 -6.19 9.72
C GLY A 47 -37.11 -6.04 8.21
N THR A 48 -36.13 -5.44 7.54
CA THR A 48 -36.07 -5.34 6.08
C THR A 48 -35.16 -6.45 5.52
N VAL A 49 -35.74 -7.33 4.69
CA VAL A 49 -34.98 -8.40 4.02
C VAL A 49 -34.33 -7.84 2.75
N VAL A 50 -33.02 -7.95 2.67
CA VAL A 50 -32.21 -7.55 1.50
C VAL A 50 -31.56 -8.78 0.91
N ALA A 51 -31.84 -9.07 -0.36
CA ALA A 51 -31.23 -10.19 -1.07
C ALA A 51 -29.79 -9.85 -1.51
N ASP A 52 -28.90 -10.82 -1.34
CA ASP A 52 -27.50 -10.73 -1.80
C ASP A 52 -27.13 -11.97 -2.60
N PRO A 53 -27.57 -12.05 -3.88
CA PRO A 53 -27.37 -13.24 -4.69
C PRO A 53 -25.90 -13.49 -5.09
N TYR A 54 -25.01 -12.58 -4.79
CA TYR A 54 -23.59 -12.65 -5.13
C TYR A 54 -22.68 -12.77 -3.90
N ARG A 55 -23.23 -13.06 -2.72
CA ARG A 55 -22.49 -13.23 -1.46
C ARG A 55 -21.30 -14.20 -1.58
N TRP A 56 -21.41 -15.20 -2.45
CA TRP A 56 -20.35 -16.19 -2.67
C TRP A 56 -19.04 -15.56 -3.22
N LEU A 57 -19.11 -14.37 -3.86
CA LEU A 57 -17.93 -13.62 -4.31
C LEU A 57 -17.12 -13.00 -3.17
N GLU A 58 -17.65 -12.94 -1.95
CA GLU A 58 -16.91 -12.46 -0.78
C GLU A 58 -15.85 -13.47 -0.30
N ASP A 59 -15.97 -14.76 -0.69
CA ASP A 59 -14.91 -15.74 -0.45
C ASP A 59 -13.89 -15.67 -1.59
N ASP A 60 -12.90 -14.79 -1.43
CA ASP A 60 -11.80 -14.57 -2.37
C ASP A 60 -10.82 -15.75 -2.45
N ASN A 61 -10.85 -16.69 -1.50
CA ASN A 61 -10.05 -17.91 -1.49
C ASN A 61 -10.75 -19.10 -2.14
N SER A 62 -12.01 -18.98 -2.53
CA SER A 62 -12.74 -20.06 -3.17
C SER A 62 -12.32 -20.29 -4.63
N ALA A 63 -12.31 -21.54 -5.06
CA ALA A 63 -12.04 -21.90 -6.45
C ALA A 63 -13.10 -21.33 -7.41
N GLU A 64 -14.34 -21.15 -6.95
CA GLU A 64 -15.44 -20.60 -7.72
C GLU A 64 -15.24 -19.11 -8.01
N THR A 65 -14.85 -18.33 -7.00
CA THR A 65 -14.51 -16.92 -7.17
C THR A 65 -13.28 -16.74 -8.07
N ALA A 66 -12.24 -17.58 -7.89
CA ALA A 66 -11.06 -17.54 -8.77
C ALA A 66 -11.42 -17.85 -10.23
N ALA A 67 -12.28 -18.82 -10.48
CA ALA A 67 -12.74 -19.16 -11.84
C ALA A 67 -13.58 -18.02 -12.47
N TRP A 68 -14.43 -17.37 -11.67
CA TRP A 68 -15.21 -16.21 -12.13
C TRP A 68 -14.30 -15.02 -12.48
N VAL A 69 -13.32 -14.70 -11.63
CA VAL A 69 -12.33 -13.66 -11.89
C VAL A 69 -11.54 -13.95 -13.17
N ALA A 70 -11.11 -15.19 -13.39
CA ALA A 70 -10.42 -15.58 -14.62
C ALA A 70 -11.28 -15.36 -15.86
N ALA A 71 -12.58 -15.73 -15.82
CA ALA A 71 -13.49 -15.55 -16.94
C ALA A 71 -13.77 -14.05 -17.24
N GLU A 72 -13.94 -13.22 -16.21
CA GLU A 72 -14.10 -11.75 -16.37
C GLU A 72 -12.81 -11.10 -16.93
N ASN A 73 -11.65 -11.58 -16.51
CA ASN A 73 -10.36 -11.12 -17.03
C ASN A 73 -10.18 -11.45 -18.51
N GLU A 74 -10.69 -12.59 -19.00
CA GLU A 74 -10.67 -12.90 -20.44
C GLU A 74 -11.41 -11.85 -21.27
N VAL A 75 -12.58 -11.37 -20.80
CA VAL A 75 -13.35 -10.31 -21.49
C VAL A 75 -12.57 -9.00 -21.45
N THR A 76 -12.02 -8.65 -20.29
CA THR A 76 -11.26 -7.42 -20.08
C THR A 76 -10.01 -7.36 -20.97
N PHE A 77 -9.18 -8.40 -20.94
CA PHE A 77 -7.94 -8.41 -21.74
C PHE A 77 -8.19 -8.54 -23.23
N ASP A 78 -9.24 -9.25 -23.65
CA ASP A 78 -9.65 -9.28 -25.05
C ASP A 78 -10.02 -7.86 -25.54
N TYR A 79 -10.84 -7.14 -24.78
CA TYR A 79 -11.19 -5.75 -25.07
C TYR A 79 -9.95 -4.84 -25.16
N LEU A 80 -9.09 -4.88 -24.15
CA LEU A 80 -7.89 -4.05 -24.05
C LEU A 80 -6.88 -4.35 -25.18
N SER A 81 -6.79 -5.60 -25.62
CA SER A 81 -5.87 -6.02 -26.70
C SER A 81 -6.25 -5.44 -28.07
N GLN A 82 -7.52 -5.09 -28.26
CA GLN A 82 -8.02 -4.51 -29.51
C GLN A 82 -7.73 -3.01 -29.63
N ILE A 83 -7.22 -2.36 -28.58
CA ILE A 83 -6.89 -0.91 -28.57
C ILE A 83 -5.53 -0.71 -29.26
N PRO A 84 -5.49 -0.18 -30.51
CA PRO A 84 -4.27 -0.17 -31.31
C PRO A 84 -3.19 0.80 -30.81
N TYR A 85 -3.56 1.80 -30.04
CA TYR A 85 -2.63 2.79 -29.47
C TYR A 85 -2.12 2.41 -28.07
N ARG A 86 -2.62 1.33 -27.48
CA ARG A 86 -2.20 0.87 -26.15
C ARG A 86 -0.69 0.57 -26.06
N PRO A 87 -0.08 -0.17 -27.04
CA PRO A 87 1.37 -0.39 -27.01
C PRO A 87 2.19 0.90 -27.06
N ALA A 88 1.76 1.89 -27.87
CA ALA A 88 2.47 3.17 -27.96
C ALA A 88 2.35 4.00 -26.65
N ILE A 89 1.24 3.89 -25.94
CA ILE A 89 1.10 4.49 -24.60
C ILE A 89 2.02 3.80 -23.60
N ASP A 90 2.04 2.48 -23.60
CA ASP A 90 2.88 1.67 -22.71
C ASP A 90 4.38 1.97 -22.93
N GLU A 91 4.83 2.00 -24.18
CA GLU A 91 6.19 2.39 -24.54
C GLU A 91 6.53 3.80 -24.05
N ARG A 92 5.61 4.76 -24.28
CA ARG A 92 5.84 6.15 -23.87
C ARG A 92 5.84 6.31 -22.35
N LEU A 93 4.98 5.62 -21.63
CA LEU A 93 4.98 5.63 -20.16
C LEU A 93 6.25 4.99 -19.61
N THR A 94 6.69 3.88 -20.18
CA THR A 94 7.95 3.22 -19.81
C THR A 94 9.15 4.16 -20.03
N GLU A 95 9.24 4.81 -21.19
CA GLU A 95 10.29 5.81 -21.46
C GLU A 95 10.28 6.96 -20.46
N LEU A 96 9.09 7.53 -20.18
CA LEU A 96 8.93 8.65 -19.25
C LEU A 96 9.23 8.28 -17.81
N TRP A 97 8.96 7.02 -17.41
CA TRP A 97 9.15 6.57 -16.05
C TRP A 97 10.55 6.02 -15.78
N ASN A 98 11.28 5.67 -16.84
CA ASN A 98 12.62 5.10 -16.77
C ASN A 98 13.68 6.19 -16.54
N TYR A 99 13.67 6.77 -15.34
CA TYR A 99 14.72 7.68 -14.88
C TYR A 99 15.10 7.35 -13.43
N GLU A 100 16.33 7.57 -13.08
CA GLU A 100 16.80 7.35 -11.71
C GLU A 100 16.10 8.28 -10.73
N LYS A 101 15.59 7.72 -9.63
CA LYS A 101 14.92 8.43 -8.55
C LYS A 101 15.72 8.26 -7.28
N ILE A 102 16.18 9.35 -6.70
CA ILE A 102 17.00 9.37 -5.48
C ILE A 102 16.30 10.24 -4.44
N GLY A 103 16.02 9.65 -3.28
CA GLY A 103 15.49 10.35 -2.13
C GLY A 103 16.59 11.14 -1.39
N ALA A 104 16.19 12.14 -0.61
CA ALA A 104 17.14 12.85 0.25
C ALA A 104 17.70 11.91 1.35
N PRO A 105 19.02 11.92 1.59
CA PRO A 105 19.62 11.13 2.65
C PRO A 105 19.17 11.60 4.04
N THR A 106 18.83 10.66 4.90
CA THR A 106 18.53 10.90 6.31
C THR A 106 19.66 10.38 7.17
N LYS A 107 20.15 11.19 8.11
CA LYS A 107 21.18 10.79 9.07
C LYS A 107 20.54 9.99 10.21
N VAL A 108 21.09 8.83 10.51
CA VAL A 108 20.70 7.95 11.61
C VAL A 108 21.95 7.48 12.32
N GLY A 109 22.15 7.92 13.56
CA GLY A 109 23.41 7.71 14.25
C GLY A 109 24.60 8.30 13.45
N ASP A 110 25.58 7.46 13.14
CA ASP A 110 26.76 7.86 12.36
C ASP A 110 26.64 7.56 10.87
N ARG A 111 25.49 7.10 10.39
CA ARG A 111 25.26 6.68 9.02
C ARG A 111 24.16 7.49 8.34
N TYR A 112 24.08 7.36 7.00
CA TYR A 112 23.04 7.99 6.20
C TYR A 112 22.26 6.91 5.45
N PHE A 113 20.96 7.13 5.28
CA PHE A 113 20.06 6.23 4.58
C PHE A 113 19.27 7.00 3.54
N TYR A 114 19.09 6.42 2.35
CA TYR A 114 18.26 6.99 1.31
C TYR A 114 17.65 5.92 0.43
N PHE A 115 16.51 6.24 -0.15
CA PHE A 115 15.88 5.39 -1.15
C PHE A 115 16.36 5.74 -2.54
N ARG A 116 16.62 4.71 -3.34
CA ARG A 116 16.98 4.85 -4.75
C ARG A 116 16.22 3.84 -5.58
N ASN A 117 15.74 4.27 -6.77
CA ASN A 117 15.17 3.42 -7.79
C ASN A 117 15.93 3.70 -9.09
N ASP A 118 16.36 2.68 -9.80
CA ASP A 118 17.14 2.81 -11.04
C ASP A 118 16.30 3.23 -12.26
N GLY A 119 14.98 3.30 -12.09
CA GLY A 119 14.00 3.71 -13.09
C GLY A 119 12.77 2.81 -13.11
N LEU A 120 12.94 1.54 -13.43
CA LEU A 120 11.85 0.58 -13.63
C LEU A 120 11.76 -0.50 -12.53
N GLN A 121 12.57 -0.44 -11.49
CA GLN A 121 12.41 -1.32 -10.33
C GLN A 121 11.00 -1.17 -9.74
N ASN A 122 10.38 -2.28 -9.35
CA ASN A 122 9.04 -2.29 -8.77
C ASN A 122 8.95 -1.41 -7.52
N GLN A 123 9.98 -1.48 -6.66
CA GLN A 123 10.09 -0.66 -5.44
C GLN A 123 11.49 -0.06 -5.33
N SER A 124 11.58 1.09 -4.66
CA SER A 124 12.87 1.72 -4.34
C SER A 124 13.61 0.89 -3.29
N VAL A 125 14.92 0.78 -3.48
CA VAL A 125 15.84 0.09 -2.57
C VAL A 125 16.36 1.08 -1.53
N LEU A 126 16.45 0.65 -0.28
CA LEU A 126 17.05 1.44 0.79
C LEU A 126 18.55 1.18 0.84
N TYR A 127 19.32 2.23 0.64
CA TYR A 127 20.78 2.23 0.70
C TYR A 127 21.27 2.86 2.00
N MET A 128 22.45 2.44 2.43
CA MET A 128 23.18 2.95 3.58
C MET A 128 24.54 3.49 3.12
N LEU A 129 24.99 4.58 3.75
CA LEU A 129 26.27 5.24 3.52
C LEU A 129 26.95 5.52 4.86
N ASP A 130 28.28 5.40 4.92
CA ASP A 130 29.06 5.86 6.07
C ASP A 130 29.26 7.39 6.05
N SER A 131 29.25 8.00 4.88
CA SER A 131 29.30 9.47 4.70
C SER A 131 28.53 9.88 3.45
N LEU A 132 28.19 11.17 3.33
CA LEU A 132 27.50 11.70 2.12
C LEU A 132 28.38 11.65 0.86
N ASP A 133 29.69 11.61 1.02
CA ASP A 133 30.65 11.53 -0.08
C ASP A 133 31.09 10.09 -0.38
N ASP A 134 30.45 9.10 0.23
CA ASP A 134 30.76 7.70 0.03
C ASP A 134 30.41 7.28 -1.42
N PRO A 135 31.42 6.85 -2.22
CA PRO A 135 31.20 6.47 -3.61
C PRO A 135 30.57 5.08 -3.76
N GLN A 136 30.42 4.31 -2.68
CA GLN A 136 29.96 2.91 -2.70
C GLN A 136 28.86 2.66 -1.69
N PRO A 137 27.64 3.16 -1.96
CA PRO A 137 26.51 2.90 -1.08
C PRO A 137 26.20 1.40 -1.01
N GLU A 138 25.94 0.91 0.20
CA GLU A 138 25.56 -0.47 0.43
C GLU A 138 24.03 -0.63 0.39
N VAL A 139 23.54 -1.73 -0.20
CA VAL A 139 22.12 -2.09 -0.12
C VAL A 139 21.81 -2.52 1.33
N PHE A 140 20.97 -1.76 2.01
CA PHE A 140 20.55 -2.08 3.36
C PHE A 140 19.26 -2.90 3.41
N LEU A 141 18.28 -2.53 2.59
CA LEU A 141 17.04 -3.31 2.39
C LEU A 141 16.58 -3.20 0.94
N ASP A 142 16.44 -4.35 0.29
CA ASP A 142 15.82 -4.44 -1.04
C ASP A 142 14.42 -5.05 -0.95
N PRO A 143 13.35 -4.23 -1.05
CA PRO A 143 11.99 -4.74 -1.01
C PRO A 143 11.64 -5.65 -2.19
N ASN A 144 12.35 -5.52 -3.33
CA ASN A 144 12.12 -6.34 -4.52
C ASN A 144 12.53 -7.82 -4.30
N ALA A 145 13.38 -8.08 -3.31
CA ALA A 145 13.80 -9.43 -2.93
C ALA A 145 12.89 -10.12 -1.90
N LEU A 146 11.86 -9.43 -1.37
CA LEU A 146 11.00 -9.95 -0.30
C LEU A 146 9.95 -10.96 -0.78
N SER A 147 9.63 -10.96 -2.07
CA SER A 147 8.74 -11.96 -2.69
C SER A 147 9.14 -12.21 -4.14
N ALA A 148 9.03 -13.47 -4.57
CA ALA A 148 9.39 -13.86 -5.92
C ALA A 148 8.44 -13.33 -7.00
N ASP A 149 7.19 -13.06 -6.62
CA ASP A 149 6.13 -12.54 -7.51
C ASP A 149 5.99 -11.01 -7.46
N GLY A 150 6.81 -10.31 -6.64
CA GLY A 150 6.79 -8.87 -6.50
C GLY A 150 5.57 -8.31 -5.74
N THR A 151 4.79 -9.16 -5.05
CA THR A 151 3.57 -8.73 -4.34
C THR A 151 3.82 -8.25 -2.92
N ALA A 152 5.03 -8.46 -2.35
CA ALA A 152 5.40 -7.87 -1.07
C ALA A 152 5.83 -6.42 -1.25
N ALA A 153 5.22 -5.51 -0.48
CA ALA A 153 5.50 -4.08 -0.52
C ALA A 153 6.03 -3.57 0.80
N LEU A 154 7.09 -2.76 0.76
CA LEU A 154 7.57 -2.01 1.92
C LEU A 154 6.55 -0.92 2.25
N ASN A 155 5.94 -1.03 3.44
CA ASN A 155 4.90 -0.12 3.91
C ASN A 155 5.45 1.03 4.75
N SER A 156 6.39 0.73 5.66
CA SER A 156 6.95 1.70 6.60
C SER A 156 8.39 1.38 6.96
N VAL A 157 9.13 2.41 7.35
CA VAL A 157 10.49 2.32 7.91
C VAL A 157 10.59 3.30 9.05
N ALA A 158 11.11 2.85 10.19
CA ALA A 158 11.40 3.68 11.35
C ALA A 158 12.71 3.23 12.00
N PHE A 159 13.60 4.16 12.27
CA PHE A 159 14.85 3.88 12.98
C PHE A 159 14.70 4.18 14.47
N SER A 160 15.38 3.40 15.31
CA SER A 160 15.48 3.67 16.75
C SER A 160 16.25 4.97 17.00
N GLU A 161 15.98 5.63 18.13
CA GLU A 161 16.61 6.91 18.51
C GLU A 161 18.14 6.79 18.62
N ASP A 162 18.64 5.63 19.07
CA ASP A 162 20.08 5.35 19.15
C ASP A 162 20.69 4.90 17.80
N GLY A 163 19.90 4.79 16.76
CA GLY A 163 20.32 4.40 15.40
C GLY A 163 20.78 2.95 15.25
N LYS A 164 20.52 2.07 16.23
CA LYS A 164 20.98 0.68 16.17
C LYS A 164 20.01 -0.27 15.51
N TYR A 165 18.74 0.09 15.42
CA TYR A 165 17.70 -0.75 14.87
C TYR A 165 16.86 -0.02 13.84
N MET A 166 16.32 -0.76 12.91
CA MET A 166 15.30 -0.33 11.96
C MET A 166 14.11 -1.27 12.03
N ALA A 167 12.95 -0.76 12.40
CA ALA A 167 11.69 -1.47 12.21
C ALA A 167 11.14 -1.17 10.81
N TYR A 168 10.65 -2.19 10.12
CA TYR A 168 10.08 -2.01 8.78
C TYR A 168 8.83 -2.87 8.59
N GLY A 169 7.81 -2.29 7.99
CA GLY A 169 6.53 -2.93 7.73
C GLY A 169 6.44 -3.50 6.33
N ILE A 170 5.94 -4.72 6.19
CA ILE A 170 5.70 -5.39 4.91
C ILE A 170 4.21 -5.69 4.78
N ALA A 171 3.61 -5.17 3.69
CA ALA A 171 2.28 -5.56 3.23
C ALA A 171 2.39 -6.58 2.10
N ARG A 172 1.47 -7.54 2.02
CA ARG A 172 1.50 -8.59 1.01
C ARG A 172 0.25 -8.57 0.15
N SER A 173 0.41 -8.82 -1.15
CA SER A 173 -0.69 -9.00 -2.11
C SER A 173 -1.73 -7.88 -2.11
N GLY A 174 -1.31 -6.63 -1.86
CA GLY A 174 -2.19 -5.46 -1.81
C GLY A 174 -3.06 -5.38 -0.55
N SER A 175 -2.87 -6.26 0.44
CA SER A 175 -3.57 -6.19 1.72
C SER A 175 -3.12 -4.98 2.53
N ASP A 176 -4.05 -4.42 3.33
CA ASP A 176 -3.74 -3.42 4.36
C ASP A 176 -3.08 -4.02 5.60
N TRP A 177 -3.08 -5.35 5.74
CA TRP A 177 -2.36 -6.01 6.81
C TRP A 177 -0.86 -5.90 6.62
N VAL A 178 -0.19 -5.47 7.68
CA VAL A 178 1.26 -5.25 7.72
C VAL A 178 1.87 -6.18 8.77
N GLU A 179 3.00 -6.78 8.42
CA GLU A 179 3.90 -7.42 9.37
C GLU A 179 5.09 -6.49 9.62
N ILE A 180 5.41 -6.20 10.90
CA ILE A 180 6.57 -5.39 11.25
C ILE A 180 7.72 -6.34 11.62
N PHE A 181 8.88 -6.10 11.01
CA PHE A 181 10.14 -6.78 11.27
C PHE A 181 11.15 -5.79 11.82
N VAL A 182 12.17 -6.30 12.50
CA VAL A 182 13.26 -5.48 13.03
C VAL A 182 14.60 -5.94 12.47
N LYS A 183 15.44 -4.99 12.06
CA LYS A 183 16.78 -5.21 11.53
C LYS A 183 17.81 -4.42 12.32
N GLU A 184 18.91 -5.07 12.70
CA GLU A 184 20.06 -4.39 13.30
C GLU A 184 20.81 -3.58 12.25
N VAL A 185 21.05 -2.31 12.52
CA VAL A 185 21.78 -1.43 11.60
C VAL A 185 23.25 -1.82 11.47
N PRO A 186 24.02 -2.10 12.56
CA PRO A 186 25.44 -2.40 12.43
C PRO A 186 25.77 -3.72 11.71
N THR A 187 24.89 -4.70 11.80
CA THR A 187 25.15 -6.06 11.27
C THR A 187 24.31 -6.40 10.04
N GLY A 188 23.23 -5.67 9.79
CA GLY A 188 22.24 -6.00 8.79
C GLY A 188 21.39 -7.25 9.11
N ARG A 189 21.52 -7.81 10.33
CA ARG A 189 20.79 -9.00 10.77
C ARG A 189 19.32 -8.66 11.05
N VAL A 190 18.41 -9.45 10.52
CA VAL A 190 16.99 -9.40 10.89
C VAL A 190 16.82 -10.16 12.20
N LEU A 191 16.12 -9.56 13.15
CA LEU A 191 15.81 -10.14 14.44
C LEU A 191 14.61 -11.12 14.33
N ASP A 192 14.35 -11.87 15.40
CA ASP A 192 13.22 -12.79 15.47
C ASP A 192 11.89 -12.08 15.81
N ASP A 193 11.96 -10.78 16.08
CA ASP A 193 10.80 -9.93 16.37
C ASP A 193 9.92 -9.78 15.12
N VAL A 194 8.70 -10.28 15.19
CA VAL A 194 7.69 -10.18 14.12
C VAL A 194 6.35 -9.80 14.73
N ILE A 195 5.84 -8.64 14.34
CA ILE A 195 4.55 -8.13 14.80
C ILE A 195 3.51 -8.28 13.69
N ARG A 196 2.42 -8.94 13.98
CA ARG A 196 1.31 -9.20 13.07
C ARG A 196 0.06 -8.42 13.43
N TRP A 197 -0.94 -8.49 12.57
CA TRP A 197 -2.27 -7.88 12.75
C TRP A 197 -2.22 -6.38 12.94
N VAL A 198 -1.30 -5.75 12.19
CA VAL A 198 -1.12 -4.30 12.13
C VAL A 198 -1.81 -3.77 10.88
N LYS A 199 -2.55 -2.67 11.01
CA LYS A 199 -3.11 -1.92 9.88
C LYS A 199 -2.92 -0.42 10.09
N PHE A 200 -2.57 0.30 9.02
CA PHE A 200 -2.40 1.76 9.00
C PHE A 200 -1.44 2.26 10.09
N SER A 201 -0.43 1.47 10.40
CA SER A 201 0.55 1.75 11.45
C SER A 201 1.94 1.30 11.03
N GLY A 202 2.94 1.96 11.58
CA GLY A 202 4.32 1.52 11.62
C GLY A 202 4.78 1.40 13.08
N ALA A 203 6.09 1.34 13.30
CA ALA A 203 6.70 1.38 14.61
C ALA A 203 7.04 2.82 15.00
N ASN A 204 6.61 3.25 16.18
CA ASN A 204 7.04 4.48 16.83
C ASN A 204 8.00 4.12 17.96
N TRP A 205 9.31 4.27 17.73
CA TRP A 205 10.33 3.88 18.70
C TRP A 205 10.21 4.65 20.01
N SER A 206 10.45 3.97 21.13
CA SER A 206 10.60 4.63 22.42
C SER A 206 11.92 5.38 22.50
N ALA A 207 11.95 6.50 23.24
CA ALA A 207 13.15 7.31 23.43
C ALA A 207 14.38 6.53 23.92
N ASP A 208 14.17 5.44 24.67
CA ASP A 208 15.23 4.57 25.16
C ASP A 208 15.66 3.47 24.18
N SER A 209 15.05 3.41 22.99
CA SER A 209 15.34 2.46 21.92
C SER A 209 15.18 0.98 22.30
N LYS A 210 14.49 0.65 23.42
CA LYS A 210 14.29 -0.74 23.85
C LYS A 210 13.08 -1.42 23.26
N GLY A 211 12.25 -0.68 22.55
CA GLY A 211 11.04 -1.16 21.92
C GLY A 211 10.34 -0.04 21.15
N PHE A 212 9.15 -0.33 20.71
CA PHE A 212 8.35 0.63 19.95
C PHE A 212 6.85 0.47 20.22
N TYR A 213 6.14 1.57 20.06
CA TYR A 213 4.69 1.60 20.08
C TYR A 213 4.16 1.28 18.68
N TYR A 214 3.07 0.53 18.62
CA TYR A 214 2.36 0.26 17.39
C TYR A 214 0.86 0.13 17.66
N ARG A 215 0.04 0.27 16.65
CA ARG A 215 -1.40 -0.01 16.74
C ARG A 215 -1.72 -1.30 15.99
N GLY A 216 -2.54 -2.11 16.61
CA GLY A 216 -2.91 -3.42 16.09
C GLY A 216 -4.33 -3.81 16.44
N TYR A 217 -4.73 -4.92 15.88
CA TYR A 217 -6.03 -5.56 16.12
C TYR A 217 -5.80 -6.96 16.68
N GLU A 218 -6.86 -7.56 17.23
CA GLU A 218 -6.87 -8.98 17.51
C GLU A 218 -6.77 -9.75 16.18
N GLU A 219 -6.24 -10.97 16.25
CA GLU A 219 -6.19 -11.88 15.12
C GLU A 219 -7.61 -12.11 14.57
N PRO A 220 -7.86 -11.82 13.30
CA PRO A 220 -9.18 -12.04 12.72
C PRO A 220 -9.53 -13.53 12.69
N ALA A 221 -10.82 -13.84 12.66
CA ALA A 221 -11.25 -15.22 12.46
C ALA A 221 -10.71 -15.72 11.11
N LYS A 222 -10.29 -16.98 11.07
CA LYS A 222 -9.74 -17.60 9.87
C LYS A 222 -10.72 -17.48 8.69
N GLY A 223 -10.25 -16.89 7.58
CA GLY A 223 -11.05 -16.65 6.38
C GLY A 223 -11.83 -15.34 6.38
N SER A 224 -11.70 -14.50 7.44
CA SER A 224 -12.28 -13.16 7.50
C SER A 224 -11.24 -12.05 7.48
N GLU A 225 -9.98 -12.38 7.14
CA GLU A 225 -8.86 -11.45 7.19
C GLU A 225 -9.07 -10.24 6.27
N LEU A 226 -9.76 -10.43 5.14
CA LEU A 226 -10.02 -9.36 4.16
C LEU A 226 -11.45 -8.81 4.22
N SER A 227 -12.41 -9.59 4.72
CA SER A 227 -13.84 -9.23 4.77
C SER A 227 -14.31 -8.75 6.15
N GLY A 228 -13.56 -9.07 7.22
CA GLY A 228 -13.91 -8.72 8.58
C GLY A 228 -13.84 -7.20 8.84
N GLN A 229 -14.81 -6.68 9.61
CA GLN A 229 -14.76 -5.29 10.05
C GLN A 229 -13.64 -5.07 11.07
N ASN A 230 -12.79 -4.09 10.84
CA ASN A 230 -11.74 -3.71 11.78
C ASN A 230 -12.34 -2.94 12.95
N GLN A 231 -12.34 -3.54 14.13
CA GLN A 231 -12.90 -2.98 15.36
C GLN A 231 -11.94 -3.17 16.53
N PHE A 232 -12.10 -2.35 17.58
CA PHE A 232 -11.34 -2.46 18.83
C PHE A 232 -9.82 -2.41 18.64
N GLN A 233 -9.36 -1.48 17.80
CA GLN A 233 -7.92 -1.22 17.68
C GLN A 233 -7.34 -0.89 19.04
N LYS A 234 -6.10 -1.31 19.30
CA LYS A 234 -5.35 -1.03 20.52
C LYS A 234 -4.01 -0.42 20.20
N VAL A 235 -3.45 0.30 21.15
CA VAL A 235 -2.04 0.70 21.16
C VAL A 235 -1.27 -0.29 22.02
N TYR A 236 -0.21 -0.85 21.46
CA TYR A 236 0.69 -1.78 22.13
C TYR A 236 2.09 -1.19 22.25
N TYR A 237 2.85 -1.70 23.19
CA TYR A 237 4.29 -1.53 23.27
C TYR A 237 4.97 -2.87 23.14
N HIS A 238 5.80 -3.02 22.10
CA HIS A 238 6.64 -4.18 21.89
C HIS A 238 8.03 -3.92 22.43
N ARG A 239 8.53 -4.83 23.26
CA ARG A 239 9.92 -4.83 23.76
C ARG A 239 10.75 -5.73 22.86
N LEU A 240 11.88 -5.23 22.35
CA LEU A 240 12.77 -6.03 21.54
C LEU A 240 13.20 -7.34 22.23
N GLY A 241 13.19 -8.43 21.46
CA GLY A 241 13.58 -9.76 21.90
C GLY A 241 12.52 -10.49 22.72
N THR A 242 11.28 -9.99 22.77
CA THR A 242 10.16 -10.71 23.41
C THR A 242 9.12 -11.12 22.34
N PRO A 243 8.35 -12.19 22.58
CA PRO A 243 7.27 -12.54 21.65
C PRO A 243 6.13 -11.52 21.71
N GLN A 244 5.44 -11.28 20.59
CA GLN A 244 4.30 -10.36 20.48
C GLN A 244 3.20 -10.64 21.52
N SER A 245 3.04 -11.89 21.95
CA SER A 245 2.05 -12.27 22.99
C SER A 245 2.32 -11.66 24.37
N GLU A 246 3.52 -11.12 24.60
CA GLU A 246 3.91 -10.44 25.83
C GLU A 246 3.81 -8.90 25.71
N ASP A 247 3.33 -8.37 24.58
CA ASP A 247 3.23 -6.94 24.36
C ASP A 247 2.26 -6.28 25.32
N GLU A 248 2.71 -5.16 25.89
CA GLU A 248 1.89 -4.40 26.83
C GLU A 248 0.81 -3.59 26.07
N ILE A 249 -0.46 -3.73 26.50
CA ILE A 249 -1.53 -2.86 26.02
C ILE A 249 -1.38 -1.50 26.70
N ILE A 250 -1.01 -0.50 25.94
CA ILE A 250 -0.84 0.89 26.40
C ILE A 250 -2.17 1.61 26.48
N TYR A 251 -3.03 1.40 25.47
CA TYR A 251 -4.35 1.99 25.40
C TYR A 251 -5.35 1.09 24.66
N ALA A 252 -6.55 1.00 25.21
CA ALA A 252 -7.71 0.37 24.59
C ALA A 252 -8.99 1.04 25.09
N ASP A 253 -10.01 1.11 24.22
CA ASP A 253 -11.33 1.63 24.58
C ASP A 253 -12.42 0.67 24.08
N PRO A 254 -12.96 -0.20 24.96
CA PRO A 254 -13.94 -1.19 24.59
C PRO A 254 -15.34 -0.59 24.32
N LEU A 255 -15.57 0.70 24.64
CA LEU A 255 -16.85 1.36 24.43
C LEU A 255 -16.98 1.96 23.03
N HIS A 256 -15.88 2.15 22.32
CA HIS A 256 -15.85 2.81 21.02
C HIS A 256 -15.13 1.93 19.98
N PRO A 257 -15.80 0.93 19.40
CA PRO A 257 -15.18 -0.08 18.55
C PRO A 257 -14.55 0.47 17.26
N LEU A 258 -15.03 1.63 16.77
CA LEU A 258 -14.58 2.23 15.51
C LEU A 258 -13.47 3.26 15.66
N ARG A 259 -13.04 3.55 16.88
CA ARG A 259 -11.93 4.46 17.13
C ARG A 259 -10.62 3.83 16.69
N TYR A 260 -9.75 4.67 16.16
CA TYR A 260 -8.38 4.32 15.82
C TYR A 260 -7.41 5.26 16.54
N TYR A 261 -6.24 4.73 16.83
CA TYR A 261 -5.27 5.33 17.72
C TYR A 261 -3.90 5.42 17.08
N ASP A 262 -3.05 6.29 17.63
CA ASP A 262 -1.61 6.25 17.44
C ASP A 262 -0.93 6.55 18.77
N GLY A 263 0.10 5.77 19.11
CA GLY A 263 0.82 5.88 20.40
C GLY A 263 2.29 6.19 20.15
N PHE A 264 2.82 7.17 20.87
CA PHE A 264 4.22 7.58 20.79
C PHE A 264 4.64 8.29 22.09
N ASP A 265 5.93 8.26 22.39
CA ASP A 265 6.47 9.09 23.46
C ASP A 265 7.00 10.44 22.92
N ASP A 266 7.53 11.28 23.81
CA ASP A 266 8.02 12.60 23.46
C ASP A 266 9.36 12.60 22.69
N GLY A 267 9.87 11.43 22.34
CA GLY A 267 11.07 11.22 21.52
C GLY A 267 12.37 11.71 22.16
N ASP A 268 12.40 12.94 22.65
CA ASP A 268 13.60 13.55 23.23
C ASP A 268 13.92 13.03 24.64
N THR A 269 12.90 12.93 25.48
CA THR A 269 13.09 12.62 26.91
C THR A 269 12.40 11.36 27.38
N GLY A 270 11.45 10.83 26.61
CA GLY A 270 10.63 9.68 26.97
C GLY A 270 9.77 9.91 28.23
N LYS A 271 9.59 11.16 28.68
CA LYS A 271 8.87 11.50 29.93
C LYS A 271 7.36 11.39 29.79
N TYR A 272 6.87 11.63 28.62
CA TYR A 272 5.43 11.63 28.34
C TYR A 272 5.11 10.65 27.23
N LEU A 273 4.03 9.93 27.42
CA LEU A 273 3.44 9.05 26.43
C LEU A 273 2.14 9.69 25.93
N PHE A 274 2.01 9.81 24.64
CA PHE A 274 0.88 10.38 23.95
C PHE A 274 0.06 9.31 23.25
N VAL A 275 -1.24 9.52 23.19
CA VAL A 275 -2.15 8.74 22.35
C VAL A 275 -3.04 9.71 21.60
N SER A 276 -2.95 9.70 20.27
CA SER A 276 -3.94 10.36 19.44
C SER A 276 -5.12 9.43 19.22
N VAL A 277 -6.35 9.99 19.26
CA VAL A 277 -7.61 9.24 19.13
C VAL A 277 -8.44 9.90 18.05
N SER A 278 -8.88 9.12 17.08
CA SER A 278 -9.75 9.60 16.02
C SER A 278 -10.91 8.63 15.78
N GLU A 279 -12.04 9.17 15.30
CA GLU A 279 -13.20 8.40 14.89
C GLU A 279 -13.77 9.07 13.63
N GLY A 280 -13.83 8.33 12.53
CA GLY A 280 -14.20 8.90 11.22
C GLY A 280 -13.10 9.79 10.63
N THR A 281 -13.49 10.76 9.81
CA THR A 281 -12.58 11.58 8.98
C THR A 281 -12.29 12.97 9.51
N SER A 282 -12.86 13.36 10.63
CA SER A 282 -12.69 14.72 11.17
C SER A 282 -12.53 14.70 12.68
N GLY A 283 -11.57 15.49 13.12
CA GLY A 283 -11.26 15.67 14.53
C GLY A 283 -10.32 14.60 15.09
N THR A 284 -9.38 15.06 15.91
CA THR A 284 -8.45 14.20 16.65
C THR A 284 -8.34 14.71 18.06
N GLN A 285 -8.47 13.81 19.04
CA GLN A 285 -8.18 14.09 20.44
C GLN A 285 -6.75 13.64 20.71
N LEU A 286 -5.98 14.44 21.40
CA LEU A 286 -4.67 14.07 21.93
C LEU A 286 -4.77 13.87 23.43
N MET A 287 -4.37 12.70 23.89
CA MET A 287 -4.28 12.36 25.30
C MET A 287 -2.82 12.11 25.68
N TYR A 288 -2.48 12.30 26.94
CA TYR A 288 -1.13 12.06 27.43
C TYR A 288 -1.11 11.53 28.87
N LYS A 289 -0.02 10.89 29.24
CA LYS A 289 0.35 10.56 30.63
C LYS A 289 1.87 10.59 30.78
N ARG A 290 2.35 10.55 32.01
CA ARG A 290 3.79 10.35 32.27
C ARG A 290 4.17 8.89 31.98
N THR A 291 5.28 8.70 31.30
CA THR A 291 5.84 7.37 31.03
C THR A 291 6.24 6.69 32.33
N GLY A 292 6.00 5.38 32.44
CA GLY A 292 6.35 4.60 33.62
C GLY A 292 5.50 4.89 34.87
N VAL A 293 4.52 5.78 34.79
CA VAL A 293 3.61 6.10 35.90
C VAL A 293 2.25 5.47 35.67
N ARG A 294 1.73 4.81 36.72
CA ARG A 294 0.40 4.20 36.67
C ARG A 294 -0.69 5.26 36.92
N GLU A 295 -0.94 6.07 35.92
CA GLU A 295 -1.99 7.08 35.92
C GLU A 295 -2.84 6.97 34.65
N PRO A 296 -4.11 7.41 34.66
CA PRO A 296 -4.93 7.45 33.47
C PRO A 296 -4.40 8.50 32.48
N PHE A 297 -4.68 8.29 31.19
CA PHE A 297 -4.50 9.33 30.18
C PHE A 297 -5.43 10.53 30.46
N ARG A 298 -4.97 11.74 30.17
CA ARG A 298 -5.66 13.02 30.33
C ARG A 298 -5.93 13.66 29.00
#